data_4269b44593d4df3d5498e4519ee2838c
#
_entry.id   4269b44593d4df3d5498e4519ee2838c
#
_cell.length_a   1.000
_cell.length_b   1.000
_cell.length_c   1.000
_cell.angle_alpha   90.00
_cell.angle_beta   90.00
_cell.angle_gamma   90.00
#
_symmetry.space_group_name_H-M   'P 1'
#
loop_
_entity.id
_entity.type
_entity.pdbx_description
1 polymer ?
#
loop_
_entity_poly.entity_id
_entity_poly.type
_entity_poly.pdbx_seq_one_letter_code
_entity_poly.pdbx_strand_id
1 'polypeptide(L)'
;MEARAHARYVRVTPMKARRVVDVIRGMKADEAVATLQFAPMAAAEPVRKVLQSAMANAENNDGLAPSSLWVSEAYVDEGPTLKRIRPRAQGRAYRIRKRTSHITVVVESRRDR
;
A
#
# COMPACT_ATOMS: atom_id res chain seq x y z
N MET A 1 16.68 11.74 -5.50
CA MET A 1 15.65 11.40 -6.49
C MET A 1 14.62 10.48 -5.86
N GLU A 2 13.38 10.67 -6.23
CA GLU A 2 12.25 9.93 -5.71
C GLU A 2 11.49 9.24 -6.82
N ALA A 3 10.93 8.09 -6.52
CA ALA A 3 9.97 7.43 -7.38
C ALA A 3 8.76 7.04 -6.55
N ARG A 4 7.59 7.10 -7.14
CA ARG A 4 6.36 6.76 -6.43
C ARG A 4 5.52 5.78 -7.23
N ALA A 5 4.70 5.06 -6.50
CA ALA A 5 3.67 4.23 -7.08
C ALA A 5 2.43 4.32 -6.20
N HIS A 6 1.29 4.12 -6.80
CA HIS A 6 0.05 4.04 -6.05
C HIS A 6 -0.87 3.00 -6.65
N ALA A 7 -1.66 2.40 -5.79
CA ALA A 7 -2.76 1.55 -6.18
C ALA A 7 -4.05 2.20 -5.71
N ARG A 8 -5.00 2.34 -6.62
CA ARG A 8 -6.29 2.94 -6.34
C ARG A 8 -7.36 1.86 -6.22
N TYR A 9 -8.38 2.15 -5.44
CA TYR A 9 -9.54 1.28 -5.27
C TYR A 9 -9.20 -0.11 -4.74
N VAL A 10 -8.20 -0.18 -3.88
CA VAL A 10 -7.83 -1.44 -3.22
C VAL A 10 -8.90 -1.80 -2.19
N ARG A 11 -9.39 -3.03 -2.23
CA ARG A 11 -10.46 -3.49 -1.33
C ARG A 11 -9.92 -3.88 0.03
N VAL A 12 -9.40 -2.91 0.74
CA VAL A 12 -8.91 -3.03 2.11
C VAL A 12 -9.36 -1.78 2.84
N THR A 13 -9.74 -1.93 4.10
CA THR A 13 -10.11 -0.76 4.89
C THR A 13 -8.90 0.13 5.12
N PRO A 14 -9.03 1.46 5.06
CA PRO A 14 -7.89 2.35 5.28
C PRO A 14 -7.17 2.12 6.60
N MET A 15 -7.89 1.79 7.65
CA MET A 15 -7.30 1.51 8.96
C MET A 15 -6.31 0.34 8.92
N LYS A 16 -6.71 -0.77 8.27
CA LYS A 16 -5.84 -1.96 8.14
C LYS A 16 -4.64 -1.67 7.26
N ALA A 17 -4.84 -0.95 6.15
CA ALA A 17 -3.76 -0.56 5.26
C ALA A 17 -2.77 0.38 5.95
N ARG A 18 -3.26 1.34 6.76
CA ARG A 18 -2.40 2.27 7.50
C ARG A 18 -1.51 1.57 8.51
N ARG A 19 -2.00 0.52 9.17
CA ARG A 19 -1.18 -0.27 10.08
C ARG A 19 0.02 -0.88 9.38
N VAL A 20 -0.19 -1.33 8.15
CA VAL A 20 0.89 -1.95 7.36
C VAL A 20 1.88 -0.88 6.89
N VAL A 21 1.41 0.24 6.33
CA VAL A 21 2.31 1.28 5.83
C VAL A 21 3.10 1.95 6.96
N ASP A 22 2.54 2.02 8.16
CA ASP A 22 3.25 2.57 9.32
C ASP A 22 4.47 1.73 9.68
N VAL A 23 4.40 0.42 9.46
CA VAL A 23 5.52 -0.49 9.74
C VAL A 23 6.69 -0.23 8.80
N ILE A 24 6.42 0.01 7.52
CA ILE A 24 7.49 0.13 6.51
C ILE A 24 8.03 1.53 6.32
N ARG A 25 7.35 2.54 6.85
CA ARG A 25 7.79 3.94 6.68
C ARG A 25 9.15 4.14 7.35
N GLY A 26 10.11 4.65 6.57
CA GLY A 26 11.46 4.87 7.05
C GLY A 26 12.39 3.66 6.94
N MET A 27 11.88 2.51 6.52
CA MET A 27 12.70 1.31 6.33
C MET A 27 13.42 1.33 4.99
N LYS A 28 14.52 0.59 4.91
CA LYS A 28 15.14 0.28 3.64
C LYS A 28 14.17 -0.52 2.78
N ALA A 29 14.08 -0.22 1.48
CA ALA A 29 13.06 -0.81 0.62
C ALA A 29 13.14 -2.34 0.58
N ASP A 30 14.34 -2.90 0.49
CA ASP A 30 14.54 -4.36 0.49
C ASP A 30 14.04 -5.01 1.76
N GLU A 31 14.32 -4.39 2.90
CA GLU A 31 13.86 -4.87 4.20
C GLU A 31 12.33 -4.75 4.33
N ALA A 32 11.77 -3.68 3.78
CA ALA A 32 10.32 -3.48 3.78
C ALA A 32 9.61 -4.58 2.98
N VAL A 33 10.14 -4.94 1.80
CA VAL A 33 9.58 -6.03 0.99
C VAL A 33 9.61 -7.34 1.76
N ALA A 34 10.74 -7.66 2.38
CA ALA A 34 10.88 -8.89 3.16
C ALA A 34 9.90 -8.91 4.34
N THR A 35 9.77 -7.80 5.05
CA THR A 35 8.85 -7.67 6.17
C THR A 35 7.40 -7.91 5.73
N LEU A 36 6.98 -7.32 4.61
CA LEU A 36 5.63 -7.48 4.09
C LEU A 36 5.36 -8.88 3.56
N GLN A 37 6.38 -9.53 3.00
CA GLN A 37 6.24 -10.88 2.48
C GLN A 37 5.88 -11.90 3.57
N PHE A 38 6.40 -11.69 4.76
CA PHE A 38 6.15 -12.60 5.89
C PHE A 38 5.11 -12.08 6.88
N ALA A 39 4.51 -10.91 6.61
CA ALA A 39 3.49 -10.37 7.48
C ALA A 39 2.18 -11.17 7.35
N PRO A 40 1.54 -11.53 8.49
CA PRO A 40 0.31 -12.33 8.45
C PRO A 40 -0.94 -11.54 8.05
N MET A 41 -0.83 -10.24 7.86
CA MET A 41 -1.96 -9.37 7.55
C MET A 41 -2.31 -9.41 6.07
N ALA A 42 -3.61 -9.53 5.77
CA ALA A 42 -4.07 -9.55 4.38
C ALA A 42 -3.75 -8.25 3.63
N ALA A 43 -3.70 -7.12 4.34
CA ALA A 43 -3.37 -5.83 3.76
C ALA A 43 -1.90 -5.73 3.33
N ALA A 44 -1.02 -6.61 3.80
CA ALA A 44 0.39 -6.58 3.48
C ALA A 44 0.67 -6.84 1.99
N GLU A 45 -0.09 -7.73 1.36
CA GLU A 45 0.11 -8.06 -0.05
C GLU A 45 -0.11 -6.87 -0.99
N PRO A 46 -1.24 -6.14 -0.92
CA PRO A 46 -1.42 -4.94 -1.74
C PRO A 46 -0.35 -3.89 -1.51
N VAL A 47 0.05 -3.64 -0.26
CA VAL A 47 1.09 -2.67 0.06
C VAL A 47 2.44 -3.12 -0.51
N ARG A 48 2.77 -4.39 -0.40
CA ARG A 48 3.99 -4.95 -0.98
C ARG A 48 4.04 -4.73 -2.50
N LYS A 49 2.94 -4.96 -3.19
CA LYS A 49 2.86 -4.76 -4.64
C LYS A 49 3.11 -3.30 -5.01
N VAL A 50 2.55 -2.36 -4.27
CA VAL A 50 2.78 -0.93 -4.49
C VAL A 50 4.24 -0.57 -4.26
N LEU A 51 4.82 -1.08 -3.17
CA LEU A 51 6.25 -0.86 -2.88
C LEU A 51 7.14 -1.40 -3.99
N GLN A 52 6.88 -2.61 -4.45
CA GLN A 52 7.65 -3.20 -5.55
C GLN A 52 7.50 -2.41 -6.84
N SER A 53 6.31 -1.85 -7.11
CA SER A 53 6.09 -0.98 -8.26
C SER A 53 6.89 0.32 -8.15
N ALA A 54 6.95 0.92 -6.96
CA ALA A 54 7.76 2.12 -6.73
C ALA A 54 9.25 1.83 -6.93
N MET A 55 9.72 0.69 -6.44
CA MET A 55 11.11 0.26 -6.64
C MET A 55 11.42 0.03 -8.12
N ALA A 56 10.51 -0.61 -8.85
CA ALA A 56 10.67 -0.83 -10.29
C ALA A 56 10.68 0.50 -11.05
N ASN A 57 9.84 1.46 -10.67
CA ASN A 57 9.84 2.79 -11.27
C ASN A 57 11.17 3.50 -11.03
N ALA A 58 11.71 3.40 -9.83
CA ALA A 58 13.02 3.99 -9.50
C ALA A 58 14.14 3.38 -10.34
N GLU A 59 14.15 2.07 -10.48
CA GLU A 59 15.16 1.36 -11.26
C GLU A 59 15.03 1.64 -12.75
N ASN A 60 13.83 1.49 -13.30
CA ASN A 60 13.61 1.57 -14.75
C ASN A 60 13.60 2.99 -15.28
N ASN A 61 13.00 3.94 -14.55
CA ASN A 61 12.83 5.31 -15.03
C ASN A 61 13.97 6.23 -14.63
N ASP A 62 14.51 6.02 -13.42
CA ASP A 62 15.51 6.90 -12.85
C ASP A 62 16.90 6.28 -12.75
N GLY A 63 17.03 4.99 -13.09
CA GLY A 63 18.32 4.28 -13.07
C GLY A 63 18.90 4.09 -11.67
N LEU A 64 18.08 4.12 -10.64
CA LEU A 64 18.53 4.00 -9.26
C LEU A 64 18.78 2.54 -8.88
N ALA A 65 19.84 2.29 -8.13
CA ALA A 65 20.14 0.95 -7.64
C ALA A 65 19.15 0.54 -6.55
N PRO A 66 18.54 -0.66 -6.62
CA PRO A 66 17.59 -1.10 -5.60
C PRO A 66 18.14 -1.07 -4.17
N SER A 67 19.43 -1.35 -4.01
CA SER A 67 20.07 -1.35 -2.69
C SER A 67 20.16 0.02 -2.03
N SER A 68 20.00 1.09 -2.80
CA SER A 68 20.06 2.46 -2.29
C SER A 68 18.71 3.04 -1.92
N LEU A 69 17.62 2.30 -2.11
CA LEU A 69 16.27 2.82 -1.94
C LEU A 69 15.78 2.68 -0.50
N TRP A 70 15.11 3.73 -0.04
CA TRP A 70 14.44 3.77 1.26
C TRP A 70 13.01 4.21 1.07
N VAL A 71 12.13 3.72 1.91
CA VAL A 71 10.73 4.16 1.93
C VAL A 71 10.68 5.52 2.62
N SER A 72 10.62 6.59 1.84
CA SER A 72 10.58 7.96 2.37
C SER A 72 9.18 8.35 2.84
N GLU A 73 8.18 7.94 2.09
CA GLU A 73 6.78 8.23 2.41
C GLU A 73 5.93 7.01 2.08
N ALA A 74 4.95 6.75 2.91
CA ALA A 74 3.92 5.76 2.65
C ALA A 74 2.65 6.21 3.34
N TYR A 75 1.56 6.30 2.60
CA TYR A 75 0.29 6.75 3.16
C TYR A 75 -0.88 6.11 2.45
N VAL A 76 -2.02 6.19 3.11
CA VAL A 76 -3.27 5.61 2.64
C VAL A 76 -4.35 6.67 2.70
N ASP A 77 -5.01 6.89 1.58
CA ASP A 77 -6.16 7.77 1.48
C ASP A 77 -7.42 6.93 1.38
N GLU A 78 -8.52 7.46 1.88
CA GLU A 78 -9.80 6.80 1.75
C GLU A 78 -10.30 6.88 0.32
N GLY A 79 -10.66 5.72 -0.23
CA GLY A 79 -11.35 5.64 -1.51
C GLY A 79 -12.86 5.67 -1.31
N PRO A 80 -13.63 5.60 -2.40
CA PRO A 80 -15.07 5.55 -2.31
C PRO A 80 -15.53 4.28 -1.59
N THR A 81 -16.58 4.41 -0.80
CA THR A 81 -17.22 3.28 -0.13
C THR A 81 -18.26 2.69 -1.05
N LEU A 82 -18.14 1.40 -1.35
CA LEU A 82 -19.12 0.68 -2.13
C LEU A 82 -20.26 0.25 -1.20
N LYS A 83 -21.45 0.75 -1.47
CA LYS A 83 -22.64 0.38 -0.70
C LYS A 83 -23.36 -0.75 -1.40
N ARG A 84 -23.64 -1.81 -0.67
CA ARG A 84 -24.43 -2.94 -1.14
C ARG A 84 -25.64 -3.09 -0.23
N ILE A 85 -26.77 -3.45 -0.83
CA ILE A 85 -27.99 -3.74 -0.08
C ILE A 85 -28.29 -5.21 -0.29
N ARG A 86 -28.41 -5.94 0.81
CA ARG A 86 -28.89 -7.33 0.77
C ARG A 86 -30.30 -7.38 1.28
N PRO A 87 -31.27 -7.73 0.43
CA PRO A 87 -32.62 -7.99 0.90
C PRO A 87 -32.62 -9.27 1.75
N ARG A 88 -33.37 -9.23 2.84
CA ARG A 88 -33.59 -10.41 3.69
C ARG A 88 -35.07 -10.76 3.71
N ALA A 89 -35.37 -11.99 4.14
CA ALA A 89 -36.72 -12.40 4.38
C ALA A 89 -37.44 -11.37 5.29
N GLN A 90 -38.71 -11.12 5.07
CA GLN A 90 -39.52 -10.08 5.75
C GLN A 90 -39.26 -8.65 5.29
N GLY A 91 -38.64 -8.46 4.11
CA GLY A 91 -38.49 -7.14 3.52
C GLY A 91 -37.44 -6.23 4.16
N ARG A 92 -36.62 -6.77 5.06
CA ARG A 92 -35.52 -6.00 5.65
C ARG A 92 -34.32 -6.01 4.75
N ALA A 93 -33.69 -4.84 4.60
CA ALA A 93 -32.46 -4.68 3.84
C ALA A 93 -31.33 -4.27 4.78
N TYR A 94 -30.14 -4.85 4.56
CA TYR A 94 -28.93 -4.47 5.28
C TYR A 94 -27.96 -3.83 4.34
N ARG A 95 -27.38 -2.70 4.78
CA ARG A 95 -26.32 -2.05 4.02
C ARG A 95 -24.99 -2.73 4.35
N ILE A 96 -24.29 -3.16 3.30
CA ILE A 96 -22.94 -3.67 3.42
C ILE A 96 -22.01 -2.59 2.87
N ARG A 97 -21.11 -2.07 3.72
CA ARG A 97 -20.13 -1.08 3.31
C ARG A 97 -18.83 -1.80 2.98
N LYS A 98 -18.40 -1.66 1.74
CA LYS A 98 -17.09 -2.16 1.31
C LYS A 98 -16.19 -0.96 1.07
N ARG A 99 -15.30 -0.72 2.03
CA ARG A 99 -14.38 0.40 1.96
C ARG A 99 -13.23 0.08 1.03
N THR A 100 -12.80 1.09 0.31
CA THR A 100 -11.61 0.99 -0.54
C THR A 100 -10.56 1.98 -0.06
N SER A 101 -9.32 1.74 -0.47
CA SER A 101 -8.19 2.56 -0.09
C SER A 101 -7.35 2.90 -1.32
N HIS A 102 -6.73 4.06 -1.28
CA HIS A 102 -5.69 4.44 -2.23
C HIS A 102 -4.36 4.42 -1.50
N ILE A 103 -3.47 3.55 -1.92
CA ILE A 103 -2.18 3.34 -1.27
C ILE A 103 -1.10 4.00 -2.10
N THR A 104 -0.28 4.83 -1.48
CA THR A 104 0.86 5.49 -2.13
C THR A 104 2.12 5.18 -1.37
N VAL A 105 3.17 4.79 -2.11
CA VAL A 105 4.51 4.58 -1.55
C VAL A 105 5.50 5.38 -2.39
N VAL A 106 6.34 6.15 -1.71
CA VAL A 106 7.44 6.91 -2.32
C VAL A 106 8.74 6.33 -1.81
N VAL A 107 9.62 5.98 -2.74
CA VAL A 107 10.97 5.52 -2.41
C VAL A 107 11.98 6.57 -2.85
N GLU A 108 13.04 6.69 -2.08
CA GLU A 108 14.08 7.69 -2.28
C GLU A 108 15.44 7.02 -2.23
N SER A 109 16.32 7.45 -3.12
CA SER A 109 17.70 7.01 -3.10
C SER A 109 18.45 7.76 -2.00
N ARG A 110 19.13 7.01 -1.13
CA ARG A 110 19.99 7.56 -0.10
C ARG A 110 21.36 6.92 -0.19
N ARG A 111 22.38 7.74 0.02
CA ARG A 111 23.74 7.22 0.12
C ARG A 111 23.92 6.53 1.47
N ASP A 112 24.42 5.31 1.43
CA ASP A 112 24.86 4.64 2.64
C ASP A 112 26.17 5.32 3.10
N ARG A 113 26.19 5.66 4.35
CA ARG A 113 27.40 6.22 4.94
C ARG A 113 28.20 5.11 5.62
#